data_954b3d974c5cb41a3f1324c265dea3cd
#
_entry.id   954b3d974c5cb41a3f1324c265dea3cd
#
_cell.length_a   1.000
_cell.length_b   1.000
_cell.length_c   1.000
_cell.angle_alpha   90.00
_cell.angle_beta   90.00
_cell.angle_gamma   90.00
#
_symmetry.space_group_name_H-M   'P 1'
#
loop_
_entity.id
_entity.type
_entity.pdbx_description
1 polymer ?
#
loop_
_entity_poly.entity_id
_entity_poly.type
_entity_poly.pdbx_seq_one_letter_code
_entity_poly.pdbx_strand_id
1 'polypeptide(L)'
;AIDGDNFTGFFEYDGDSNVWDLLMNSTGLITADYVDLNIDVTGSSNEADIKIAENADSSYLNLDWIITGDSNVFDFDIDYENAVNYMDINGSTNTVNFTASGYSGTTASDSGYFNLDLDGSNNTLDITQSSTLARDWLSIISNTSNSNICVIQNDGGTTTSC
;
A
#
# COMPACT_ATOMS: atom_id res chain seq x y z
N ALA A 1 3.84 17.24 1.74
CA ALA A 1 3.38 16.79 0.42
C ALA A 1 4.56 16.81 -0.56
N ILE A 2 4.62 15.85 -1.41
CA ILE A 2 5.61 15.72 -2.47
C ILE A 2 4.84 15.72 -3.79
N ASP A 3 5.23 16.60 -4.70
CA ASP A 3 4.64 16.66 -6.04
C ASP A 3 5.77 16.54 -7.07
N GLY A 4 5.59 15.70 -8.07
CA GLY A 4 6.55 15.60 -9.18
C GLY A 4 6.65 14.21 -9.81
N ASP A 5 7.23 14.20 -11.00
CA ASP A 5 7.51 12.99 -11.76
C ASP A 5 8.92 12.47 -11.45
N ASN A 6 9.13 11.17 -11.64
CA ASN A 6 10.42 10.51 -11.44
C ASN A 6 10.99 10.68 -10.02
N PHE A 7 10.18 10.42 -9.04
CA PHE A 7 10.59 10.51 -7.65
C PHE A 7 11.14 9.16 -7.15
N THR A 8 12.32 9.19 -6.54
CA THR A 8 12.87 8.07 -5.78
C THR A 8 13.09 8.52 -4.35
N GLY A 9 12.51 7.81 -3.40
CA GLY A 9 12.57 8.17 -1.98
C GLY A 9 12.81 6.98 -1.07
N PHE A 10 13.54 7.25 0.01
CA PHE A 10 13.69 6.36 1.14
C PHE A 10 13.23 7.09 2.40
N PHE A 11 12.29 6.47 3.12
CA PHE A 11 11.78 6.99 4.38
C PHE A 11 12.05 5.95 5.47
N GLU A 12 12.79 6.34 6.47
CA GLU A 12 13.08 5.53 7.64
C GLU A 12 12.48 6.18 8.88
N TYR A 13 11.65 5.41 9.58
CA TYR A 13 11.05 5.78 10.84
C TYR A 13 11.49 4.79 11.91
N ASP A 14 12.28 5.28 12.87
CA ASP A 14 12.77 4.49 13.98
C ASP A 14 12.25 5.09 15.30
N GLY A 15 11.48 4.31 16.05
CA GLY A 15 10.92 4.73 17.33
C GLY A 15 9.45 4.34 17.51
N ASP A 16 8.98 4.58 18.72
CA ASP A 16 7.64 4.19 19.14
C ASP A 16 6.67 5.37 19.20
N SER A 17 5.40 5.08 18.94
CA SER A 17 4.29 6.03 19.11
C SER A 17 4.39 7.28 18.24
N ASN A 18 4.97 7.15 17.06
CA ASN A 18 5.00 8.23 16.09
C ASN A 18 3.68 8.26 15.29
N VAL A 19 3.22 9.47 14.98
CA VAL A 19 2.09 9.72 14.08
C VAL A 19 2.59 10.58 12.92
N TRP A 20 2.39 10.12 11.70
CA TRP A 20 2.88 10.83 10.51
C TRP A 20 2.02 10.54 9.27
N ASP A 21 2.03 11.48 8.32
CA ASP A 21 1.33 11.34 7.05
C ASP A 21 2.32 11.49 5.90
N LEU A 22 2.23 10.61 4.90
CA LEU A 22 2.91 10.75 3.63
C LEU A 22 1.89 11.05 2.53
N LEU A 23 1.95 12.25 2.00
CA LEU A 23 1.07 12.70 0.94
C LEU A 23 1.88 12.99 -0.32
N MET A 24 1.64 12.20 -1.37
CA MET A 24 2.26 12.39 -2.69
C MET A 24 1.17 12.59 -3.74
N ASN A 25 1.24 13.72 -4.45
CA ASN A 25 0.26 14.08 -5.49
C ASN A 25 -1.20 13.88 -5.06
N SER A 26 -1.47 14.09 -3.78
CA SER A 26 -2.80 13.91 -3.19
C SER A 26 -3.77 15.05 -3.54
N THR A 27 -3.24 16.17 -4.02
CA THR A 27 -4.05 17.35 -4.36
C THR A 27 -3.63 17.93 -5.70
N GLY A 28 -4.41 17.73 -6.74
CA GLY A 28 -4.19 18.40 -8.02
C GLY A 28 -4.18 17.45 -9.22
N LEU A 29 -3.94 18.03 -10.38
CA LEU A 29 -3.91 17.34 -11.68
C LEU A 29 -2.48 16.92 -12.08
N ILE A 30 -1.57 16.82 -11.13
CA ILE A 30 -0.17 16.47 -11.41
C ILE A 30 -0.03 14.96 -11.29
N THR A 31 0.39 14.32 -12.36
CA THR A 31 0.68 12.89 -12.37
C THR A 31 1.93 12.60 -11.55
N ALA A 32 1.95 11.49 -10.82
CA ALA A 32 3.15 10.96 -10.16
C ALA A 32 3.76 9.86 -11.05
N ASP A 33 4.25 10.23 -12.23
CA ASP A 33 4.85 9.27 -13.13
C ASP A 33 6.19 8.77 -12.56
N TYR A 34 6.39 7.45 -12.51
CA TYR A 34 7.62 6.81 -12.04
C TYR A 34 8.00 7.16 -10.59
N VAL A 35 7.21 6.68 -9.66
CA VAL A 35 7.51 6.75 -8.23
C VAL A 35 8.14 5.43 -7.77
N ASP A 36 9.28 5.54 -7.11
CA ASP A 36 10.01 4.43 -6.48
C ASP A 36 10.24 4.79 -5.01
N LEU A 37 9.52 4.11 -4.11
CA LEU A 37 9.51 4.38 -2.68
C LEU A 37 9.91 3.14 -1.90
N ASN A 38 10.84 3.35 -0.97
CA ASN A 38 11.12 2.42 0.10
C ASN A 38 10.76 3.08 1.43
N ILE A 39 9.96 2.41 2.24
CA ILE A 39 9.55 2.86 3.57
C ILE A 39 9.88 1.78 4.58
N ASP A 40 10.74 2.10 5.52
CA ASP A 40 11.16 1.24 6.63
C ASP A 40 10.66 1.83 7.94
N VAL A 41 9.82 1.08 8.64
CA VAL A 41 9.28 1.47 9.95
C VAL A 41 9.71 0.46 11.00
N THR A 42 10.53 0.92 11.92
CA THR A 42 10.96 0.13 13.07
C THR A 42 10.43 0.73 14.36
N GLY A 43 9.70 -0.06 15.15
CA GLY A 43 9.14 0.36 16.43
C GLY A 43 7.67 0.00 16.58
N SER A 44 7.11 0.36 17.71
CA SER A 44 5.76 -0.08 18.07
C SER A 44 4.81 1.08 18.29
N SER A 45 3.53 0.82 18.06
CA SER A 45 2.46 1.79 18.23
C SER A 45 2.61 3.03 17.33
N ASN A 46 3.18 2.88 16.16
CA ASN A 46 3.22 3.93 15.16
C ASN A 46 1.90 3.95 14.37
N GLU A 47 1.50 5.14 13.94
CA GLU A 47 0.32 5.36 13.11
C GLU A 47 0.71 6.21 11.89
N ALA A 48 0.30 5.79 10.70
CA ALA A 48 0.56 6.55 9.49
C ALA A 48 -0.62 6.48 8.49
N ASP A 49 -0.87 7.62 7.85
CA ASP A 49 -1.75 7.76 6.69
C ASP A 49 -0.90 8.06 5.45
N ILE A 50 -1.00 7.19 4.44
CA ILE A 50 -0.13 7.23 3.27
C ILE A 50 -1.00 7.29 2.02
N LYS A 51 -0.96 8.43 1.33
CA LYS A 51 -1.75 8.69 0.13
C LYS A 51 -0.85 9.00 -1.05
N ILE A 52 -0.96 8.19 -2.08
CA ILE A 52 -0.17 8.35 -3.30
C ILE A 52 -1.11 8.43 -4.50
N ALA A 53 -1.06 9.54 -5.20
CA ALA A 53 -1.84 9.82 -6.39
C ALA A 53 -3.37 9.76 -6.21
N GLU A 54 -3.89 9.98 -5.02
CA GLU A 54 -5.31 9.86 -4.62
C GLU A 54 -6.29 10.59 -5.60
N ASN A 55 -5.83 11.58 -6.31
CA ASN A 55 -6.66 12.38 -7.22
C ASN A 55 -6.05 12.53 -8.63
N ALA A 56 -5.07 11.72 -8.98
CA ALA A 56 -4.40 11.78 -10.27
C ALA A 56 -3.86 10.40 -10.67
N ASP A 57 -3.78 10.14 -11.97
CA ASP A 57 -3.16 8.94 -12.49
C ASP A 57 -1.68 8.87 -12.11
N SER A 58 -1.21 7.70 -11.72
CA SER A 58 0.21 7.39 -11.63
C SER A 58 0.55 6.28 -12.61
N SER A 59 1.44 6.55 -13.55
CA SER A 59 1.74 5.57 -14.58
C SER A 59 2.64 4.43 -14.13
N TYR A 60 3.41 4.61 -13.06
CA TYR A 60 4.25 3.56 -12.50
C TYR A 60 4.60 3.80 -11.04
N LEU A 61 4.24 2.85 -10.17
CA LEU A 61 4.62 2.86 -8.75
C LEU A 61 5.40 1.60 -8.42
N ASN A 62 6.53 1.76 -7.74
CA ASN A 62 7.25 0.69 -7.07
C ASN A 62 7.34 1.03 -5.59
N LEU A 63 6.72 0.21 -4.74
CA LEU A 63 6.60 0.44 -3.32
C LEU A 63 7.14 -0.76 -2.55
N ASP A 64 8.13 -0.51 -1.71
CA ASP A 64 8.72 -1.48 -0.82
C ASP A 64 8.53 -1.02 0.63
N TRP A 65 7.80 -1.81 1.42
CA TRP A 65 7.38 -1.50 2.78
C TRP A 65 7.91 -2.53 3.74
N ILE A 66 8.73 -2.10 4.67
CA ILE A 66 9.24 -2.96 5.73
C ILE A 66 8.70 -2.43 7.06
N ILE A 67 7.93 -3.26 7.74
CA ILE A 67 7.32 -2.91 9.03
C ILE A 67 7.82 -3.91 10.08
N THR A 68 8.62 -3.42 11.01
CA THR A 68 9.17 -4.22 12.11
C THR A 68 8.70 -3.67 13.44
N GLY A 69 7.89 -4.46 14.17
CA GLY A 69 7.37 -4.07 15.50
C GLY A 69 5.89 -4.38 15.68
N ASP A 70 5.38 -4.06 16.83
CA ASP A 70 4.05 -4.46 17.26
C ASP A 70 3.08 -3.29 17.34
N SER A 71 1.79 -3.56 17.13
CA SER A 71 0.71 -2.62 17.35
C SER A 71 0.76 -1.35 16.49
N ASN A 72 1.35 -1.44 15.32
CA ASN A 72 1.35 -0.34 14.35
C ASN A 72 0.02 -0.32 13.58
N VAL A 73 -0.39 0.88 13.17
CA VAL A 73 -1.60 1.12 12.38
C VAL A 73 -1.24 1.91 11.12
N PHE A 74 -1.51 1.34 9.96
CA PHE A 74 -1.23 1.95 8.67
C PHE A 74 -2.45 1.96 7.77
N ASP A 75 -2.69 3.11 7.15
CA ASP A 75 -3.72 3.30 6.14
C ASP A 75 -3.05 3.75 4.84
N PHE A 76 -3.17 2.94 3.79
CA PHE A 76 -2.59 3.17 2.47
C PHE A 76 -3.71 3.37 1.45
N ASP A 77 -3.70 4.50 0.78
CA ASP A 77 -4.58 4.81 -0.34
C ASP A 77 -3.75 5.18 -1.57
N ILE A 78 -3.78 4.32 -2.57
CA ILE A 78 -2.89 4.38 -3.72
C ILE A 78 -3.70 4.26 -5.01
N ASP A 79 -3.58 5.25 -5.88
CA ASP A 79 -4.10 5.21 -7.23
C ASP A 79 -2.97 4.99 -8.25
N TYR A 80 -3.16 4.06 -9.20
CA TYR A 80 -2.11 3.68 -10.14
C TYR A 80 -2.65 3.09 -11.46
N GLU A 81 -1.89 3.24 -12.52
CA GLU A 81 -2.03 2.44 -13.74
C GLU A 81 -1.21 1.14 -13.66
N ASN A 82 0.04 1.25 -13.18
CA ASN A 82 0.91 0.10 -12.91
C ASN A 82 1.56 0.24 -11.55
N ALA A 83 1.36 -0.70 -10.66
CA ALA A 83 2.00 -0.71 -9.35
C ALA A 83 2.59 -2.05 -8.99
N VAL A 84 3.77 -2.01 -8.39
CA VAL A 84 4.42 -3.15 -7.75
C VAL A 84 4.58 -2.81 -6.28
N ASN A 85 3.94 -3.60 -5.44
CA ASN A 85 3.96 -3.41 -3.99
C ASN A 85 4.55 -4.64 -3.33
N TYR A 86 5.58 -4.43 -2.52
CA TYR A 86 6.12 -5.42 -1.61
C TYR A 86 5.91 -4.93 -0.19
N MET A 87 5.27 -5.76 0.62
CA MET A 87 5.05 -5.47 2.03
C MET A 87 5.58 -6.63 2.87
N ASP A 88 6.53 -6.32 3.75
CA ASP A 88 7.10 -7.23 4.73
C ASP A 88 6.71 -6.75 6.13
N ILE A 89 5.93 -7.55 6.85
CA ILE A 89 5.47 -7.24 8.20
C ILE A 89 6.03 -8.29 9.14
N ASN A 90 6.90 -7.84 10.04
CA ASN A 90 7.49 -8.65 11.08
C ASN A 90 7.10 -8.13 12.47
N GLY A 91 6.03 -8.68 13.04
CA GLY A 91 5.52 -8.26 14.33
C GLY A 91 4.08 -8.68 14.56
N SER A 92 3.54 -8.27 15.70
CA SER A 92 2.22 -8.73 16.13
C SER A 92 1.26 -7.57 16.38
N THR A 93 -0.02 -7.84 16.22
CA THR A 93 -1.09 -6.90 16.54
C THR A 93 -1.07 -5.65 15.63
N ASN A 94 -0.43 -5.73 14.46
CA ASN A 94 -0.46 -4.64 13.49
C ASN A 94 -1.81 -4.61 12.75
N THR A 95 -2.25 -3.42 12.40
CA THR A 95 -3.44 -3.18 11.57
C THR A 95 -3.00 -2.46 10.30
N VAL A 96 -3.31 -3.03 9.16
CA VAL A 96 -3.00 -2.44 7.86
C VAL A 96 -4.26 -2.44 6.99
N ASN A 97 -4.67 -1.26 6.57
CA ASN A 97 -5.63 -1.06 5.51
C ASN A 97 -4.88 -0.65 4.25
N PHE A 98 -4.98 -1.44 3.23
CA PHE A 98 -4.34 -1.18 1.95
C PHE A 98 -5.40 -1.09 0.86
N THR A 99 -5.58 0.08 0.31
CA THR A 99 -6.48 0.33 -0.81
C THR A 99 -5.67 0.77 -2.02
N ALA A 100 -5.71 -0.03 -3.07
CA ALA A 100 -5.12 0.30 -4.35
C ALA A 100 -6.20 0.31 -5.43
N SER A 101 -6.41 1.45 -6.06
CA SER A 101 -7.34 1.60 -7.17
C SER A 101 -6.59 1.84 -8.47
N GLY A 102 -6.94 1.08 -9.50
CA GLY A 102 -6.46 1.33 -10.86
C GLY A 102 -7.28 2.46 -11.47
N TYR A 103 -6.79 3.68 -11.34
CA TYR A 103 -7.46 4.84 -11.86
C TYR A 103 -7.37 4.85 -13.38
N SER A 104 -8.51 4.78 -14.05
CA SER A 104 -8.65 4.91 -15.51
C SER A 104 -7.70 4.09 -16.38
N GLY A 105 -7.14 3.00 -15.90
CA GLY A 105 -6.34 2.11 -16.73
C GLY A 105 -7.01 1.87 -18.06
N THR A 106 -6.48 2.49 -19.11
CA THR A 106 -7.08 2.46 -20.45
C THR A 106 -6.56 1.31 -21.28
N THR A 107 -5.58 0.58 -20.76
CA THR A 107 -4.94 -0.51 -21.48
C THR A 107 -5.03 -1.81 -20.69
N ALA A 108 -5.23 -2.93 -21.38
CA ALA A 108 -5.26 -4.26 -20.76
C ALA A 108 -3.88 -4.72 -20.24
N SER A 109 -2.86 -3.89 -20.36
CA SER A 109 -1.51 -4.15 -19.84
C SER A 109 -1.27 -3.56 -18.44
N ASP A 110 -2.14 -2.68 -17.99
CA ASP A 110 -2.05 -2.08 -16.67
C ASP A 110 -2.25 -3.15 -15.61
N SER A 111 -1.45 -3.11 -14.57
CA SER A 111 -1.45 -4.19 -13.58
C SER A 111 -1.09 -3.69 -12.19
N GLY A 112 -1.79 -4.22 -11.19
CA GLY A 112 -1.44 -4.10 -9.79
C GLY A 112 -0.84 -5.40 -9.28
N TYR A 113 0.38 -5.36 -8.79
CA TYR A 113 1.04 -6.48 -8.14
C TYR A 113 1.23 -6.19 -6.66
N PHE A 114 0.75 -7.10 -5.81
CA PHE A 114 0.94 -7.01 -4.37
C PHE A 114 1.54 -8.31 -3.84
N ASN A 115 2.67 -8.21 -3.19
CA ASN A 115 3.32 -9.31 -2.51
C ASN A 115 3.42 -8.99 -1.02
N LEU A 116 2.80 -9.85 -0.20
CA LEU A 116 2.82 -9.75 1.25
C LEU A 116 3.63 -10.90 1.83
N ASP A 117 4.63 -10.57 2.65
CA ASP A 117 5.26 -11.48 3.59
C ASP A 117 4.87 -11.08 5.03
N LEU A 118 4.24 -11.98 5.76
CA LEU A 118 3.65 -11.69 7.07
C LEU A 118 4.12 -12.68 8.11
N ASP A 119 4.97 -12.22 9.01
CA ASP A 119 5.42 -12.95 10.19
C ASP A 119 4.85 -12.33 11.47
N GLY A 120 4.32 -13.18 12.38
CA GLY A 120 3.82 -12.71 13.67
C GLY A 120 2.41 -13.20 14.01
N SER A 121 1.74 -12.51 14.91
CA SER A 121 0.45 -12.98 15.42
C SER A 121 -0.55 -11.85 15.61
N ASN A 122 -1.85 -12.20 15.52
CA ASN A 122 -2.95 -11.26 15.76
C ASN A 122 -2.93 -10.01 14.85
N ASN A 123 -2.34 -10.09 13.69
CA ASN A 123 -2.36 -9.00 12.73
C ASN A 123 -3.73 -8.94 12.02
N THR A 124 -4.16 -7.75 11.67
CA THR A 124 -5.39 -7.51 10.89
C THR A 124 -5.01 -6.74 9.62
N LEU A 125 -5.27 -7.34 8.47
CA LEU A 125 -4.96 -6.77 7.18
C LEU A 125 -6.21 -6.78 6.30
N ASP A 126 -6.61 -5.60 5.85
CA ASP A 126 -7.65 -5.41 4.87
C ASP A 126 -7.00 -4.88 3.58
N ILE A 127 -7.00 -5.72 2.55
CA ILE A 127 -6.33 -5.45 1.28
C ILE A 127 -7.39 -5.34 0.19
N THR A 128 -7.51 -4.19 -0.41
CA THR A 128 -8.39 -3.96 -1.55
C THR A 128 -7.57 -3.57 -2.78
N GLN A 129 -7.69 -4.35 -3.84
CA GLN A 129 -7.17 -4.01 -5.16
C GLN A 129 -8.35 -3.94 -6.12
N SER A 130 -8.54 -2.80 -6.78
CA SER A 130 -9.62 -2.62 -7.73
C SER A 130 -9.17 -1.87 -8.97
N SER A 131 -9.51 -2.42 -10.13
CA SER A 131 -9.26 -1.81 -11.42
C SER A 131 -10.32 -2.29 -12.40
N THR A 132 -10.75 -1.44 -13.31
CA THR A 132 -11.73 -1.84 -14.34
C THR A 132 -11.09 -2.52 -15.54
N LEU A 133 -9.80 -2.36 -15.76
CA LEU A 133 -9.09 -2.86 -16.94
C LEU A 133 -7.71 -3.47 -16.61
N ALA A 134 -7.18 -3.21 -15.42
CA ALA A 134 -5.89 -3.70 -14.97
C ALA A 134 -5.99 -5.16 -14.46
N ARG A 135 -4.86 -5.82 -14.41
CA ARG A 135 -4.74 -7.16 -13.82
C ARG A 135 -4.22 -7.02 -12.41
N ASP A 136 -5.01 -7.44 -11.44
CA ASP A 136 -4.60 -7.46 -10.04
C ASP A 136 -4.00 -8.81 -9.68
N TRP A 137 -2.77 -8.79 -9.21
CA TRP A 137 -2.03 -9.96 -8.76
C TRP A 137 -1.77 -9.87 -7.27
N LEU A 138 -2.00 -10.97 -6.57
CA LEU A 138 -1.71 -11.07 -5.15
C LEU A 138 -0.88 -12.32 -4.87
N SER A 139 0.19 -12.14 -4.10
CA SER A 139 0.96 -13.24 -3.50
C SER A 139 1.05 -13.00 -2.00
N ILE A 140 0.68 -14.00 -1.21
CA ILE A 140 0.78 -13.93 0.25
C ILE A 140 1.62 -15.10 0.73
N ILE A 141 2.67 -14.77 1.48
CA ILE A 141 3.43 -15.70 2.29
C ILE A 141 3.12 -15.33 3.74
N SER A 142 2.65 -16.29 4.53
CA SER A 142 2.20 -15.99 5.88
C SER A 142 2.64 -17.09 6.85
N ASN A 143 3.35 -16.68 7.90
CA ASN A 143 3.74 -17.52 9.00
C ASN A 143 3.17 -16.95 10.31
N THR A 144 1.85 -17.06 10.46
CA THR A 144 1.11 -16.34 11.49
C THR A 144 0.23 -17.27 12.32
N SER A 145 -0.20 -16.74 13.48
CA SER A 145 -1.28 -17.32 14.26
C SER A 145 -2.30 -16.24 14.64
N ASN A 146 -3.59 -16.59 14.55
CA ASN A 146 -4.71 -15.70 14.87
C ASN A 146 -4.75 -14.38 14.09
N SER A 147 -4.07 -14.30 12.96
CA SER A 147 -4.15 -13.12 12.09
C SER A 147 -5.40 -13.20 11.20
N ASN A 148 -5.98 -12.04 10.92
CA ASN A 148 -7.10 -11.90 10.00
C ASN A 148 -6.61 -11.16 8.73
N ILE A 149 -6.74 -11.82 7.59
CA ILE A 149 -6.38 -11.23 6.30
C ILE A 149 -7.63 -11.25 5.43
N CYS A 150 -8.15 -10.08 5.15
CA CYS A 150 -9.23 -9.88 4.19
C CYS A 150 -8.65 -9.39 2.87
N VAL A 151 -9.03 -10.01 1.77
CA VAL A 151 -8.59 -9.61 0.44
C VAL A 151 -9.78 -9.43 -0.48
N ILE A 152 -9.88 -8.27 -1.07
CA ILE A 152 -10.85 -7.95 -2.10
C ILE A 152 -10.09 -7.61 -3.38
N GLN A 153 -10.27 -8.43 -4.40
CA GLN A 153 -9.83 -8.13 -5.76
C GLN A 153 -11.05 -8.05 -6.65
N ASN A 154 -11.30 -6.89 -7.22
CA ASN A 154 -12.46 -6.71 -8.07
C ASN A 154 -12.14 -5.85 -9.31
N ASP A 155 -12.46 -6.32 -10.47
CA ASP A 155 -12.36 -5.57 -11.73
C ASP A 155 -13.61 -4.69 -11.89
N GLY A 156 -13.74 -3.65 -11.05
CA GLY A 156 -14.93 -2.79 -11.04
C GLY A 156 -16.19 -3.46 -10.51
N GLY A 157 -16.05 -4.58 -9.79
CA GLY A 157 -17.14 -5.29 -9.13
C GLY A 157 -17.71 -4.55 -7.91
N THR A 158 -18.75 -5.11 -7.32
CA THR A 158 -19.46 -4.51 -6.18
C THR A 158 -19.13 -5.14 -4.83
N THR A 159 -18.20 -6.09 -4.78
CA THR A 159 -17.77 -6.70 -3.52
C THR A 159 -16.95 -5.71 -2.72
N THR A 160 -17.41 -5.36 -1.56
CA THR A 160 -16.81 -4.30 -0.73
C THR A 160 -16.51 -4.76 0.70
N SER A 161 -16.64 -6.02 1.00
CA SER A 161 -16.39 -6.53 2.36
C SER A 161 -16.08 -8.01 2.39
N CYS A 162 -15.23 -8.46 3.27
CA CYS A 162 -15.16 -9.81 3.78
C CYS A 162 -16.22 -9.99 4.87
#